data_05a4634623933f33398dce85b516a14a
#
_entry.id   05a4634623933f33398dce85b516a14a
#
_cell.length_a   1.000
_cell.length_b   1.000
_cell.length_c   1.000
_cell.angle_alpha   90.00
_cell.angle_beta   90.00
_cell.angle_gamma   90.00
#
_symmetry.space_group_name_H-M   'P 1'
#
loop_
_entity.id
_entity.type
_entity.pdbx_description
1 polymer ?
#
loop_
_entity_poly.entity_id
_entity_poly.type
_entity_poly.pdbx_seq_one_letter_code
_entity_poly.pdbx_strand_id
1 'polypeptide(L)'
;MIEVKISGRGGQGAVLASQVLATAFFEKGFYVQSFPSFGAERRGAPVSAFLRVDTKEITLRYSVQSPDWMVLFDANLLKNPMVMAGMSGKTSLLVNTKLT
;
A
#
# COMPACT_ATOMS: atom_id res chain seq x y z
N MET A 1 -4.77 -2.68 14.68
CA MET A 1 -3.83 -2.79 13.55
C MET A 1 -4.29 -1.92 12.39
N ILE A 2 -3.39 -1.16 11.82
CA ILE A 2 -3.65 -0.36 10.64
C ILE A 2 -3.00 -1.05 9.45
N GLU A 3 -3.77 -1.26 8.39
CA GLU A 3 -3.30 -1.91 7.18
C GLU A 3 -3.38 -0.95 6.00
N VAL A 4 -2.29 -0.82 5.26
CA VAL A 4 -2.16 0.13 4.16
C VAL A 4 -1.73 -0.61 2.89
N LYS A 5 -2.38 -0.30 1.77
CA LYS A 5 -1.97 -0.77 0.46
C LYS A 5 -1.54 0.45 -0.37
N ILE A 6 -0.30 0.44 -0.84
CA ILE A 6 0.26 1.52 -1.65
C ILE A 6 0.48 0.97 -3.05
N SER A 7 -0.12 1.60 -4.04
CA SER A 7 -0.03 1.14 -5.42
C SER A 7 0.48 2.25 -6.33
N GLY A 8 1.30 1.88 -7.29
CA GLY A 8 1.83 2.77 -8.31
C GLY A 8 2.25 1.97 -9.52
N ARG A 9 2.69 2.64 -10.55
CA ARG A 9 3.31 1.98 -11.69
C ARG A 9 4.79 1.75 -11.39
N GLY A 10 5.40 0.83 -12.11
CA GLY A 10 6.84 0.58 -11.97
C GLY A 10 7.61 1.89 -12.09
N GLY A 11 8.52 2.14 -11.15
CA GLY A 11 9.32 3.36 -11.12
C GLY A 11 8.72 4.53 -10.36
N GLN A 12 7.50 4.43 -9.86
CA GLN A 12 6.88 5.52 -9.08
C GLN A 12 7.22 5.49 -7.59
N GLY A 13 7.91 4.44 -7.13
CA GLY A 13 8.41 4.41 -5.77
C GLY A 13 7.43 3.94 -4.71
N ALA A 14 6.41 3.15 -5.08
CA ALA A 14 5.45 2.61 -4.11
C ALA A 14 6.12 1.76 -3.04
N VAL A 15 7.06 0.90 -3.43
CA VAL A 15 7.81 0.05 -2.49
C VAL A 15 8.68 0.91 -1.59
N LEU A 16 9.36 1.89 -2.16
CA LEU A 16 10.20 2.81 -1.39
C LEU A 16 9.36 3.60 -0.38
N ALA A 17 8.19 4.08 -0.79
CA ALA A 17 7.29 4.81 0.09
C ALA A 17 6.85 3.94 1.28
N SER A 18 6.53 2.66 1.04
CA SER A 18 6.15 1.76 2.13
C SER A 18 7.29 1.56 3.11
N GLN A 19 8.53 1.48 2.63
CA GLN A 19 9.70 1.33 3.49
C GLN A 19 9.97 2.58 4.32
N VAL A 20 9.79 3.76 3.74
CA VAL A 20 9.94 5.02 4.46
C VAL A 20 8.89 5.15 5.56
N LEU A 21 7.64 4.81 5.26
CA LEU A 21 6.57 4.83 6.26
C LEU A 21 6.83 3.81 7.36
N ALA A 22 7.27 2.61 7.00
CA ALA A 22 7.60 1.57 7.99
C ALA A 22 8.69 2.06 8.95
N THR A 23 9.74 2.69 8.42
CA THR A 23 10.82 3.23 9.24
C THR A 23 10.29 4.32 10.18
N ALA A 24 9.46 5.22 9.67
CA ALA A 24 8.91 6.31 10.48
C ALA A 24 8.06 5.78 11.64
N PHE A 25 7.20 4.80 11.40
CA PHE A 25 6.40 4.20 12.44
C PHE A 25 7.24 3.40 13.43
N PHE A 26 8.24 2.69 12.94
CA PHE A 26 9.14 1.93 13.79
C PHE A 26 9.88 2.86 14.77
N GLU A 27 10.34 4.00 14.30
CA GLU A 27 11.02 4.99 15.14
C GLU A 27 10.10 5.60 16.20
N LYS A 28 8.79 5.56 15.97
CA LYS A 28 7.79 6.03 16.94
C LYS A 28 7.39 4.94 17.95
N GLY A 29 8.00 3.76 17.87
CA GLY A 29 7.75 2.67 18.82
C GLY A 29 6.69 1.67 18.40
N PHE A 30 6.22 1.73 17.15
CA PHE A 30 5.25 0.76 16.63
C PHE A 30 5.94 -0.46 16.07
N TYR A 31 5.23 -1.59 16.07
CA TYR A 31 5.62 -2.75 15.27
C TYR A 31 5.14 -2.54 13.84
N VAL A 32 6.00 -2.85 12.87
CA VAL A 32 5.69 -2.65 11.46
C VAL A 32 6.00 -3.90 10.67
N GLN A 33 5.22 -4.11 9.59
CA GLN A 33 5.48 -5.15 8.61
C GLN A 33 5.28 -4.50 7.24
N SER A 34 6.31 -4.55 6.41
CA SER A 34 6.27 -3.98 5.07
C SER A 34 6.76 -5.01 4.07
N PHE A 35 5.98 -5.25 3.03
CA PHE A 35 6.37 -6.21 2.00
C PHE A 35 5.77 -5.81 0.66
N PRO A 36 6.50 -6.05 -0.44
CA PRO A 36 5.98 -5.80 -1.76
C PRO A 36 5.06 -6.94 -2.22
N SER A 37 4.16 -6.61 -3.12
CA SER A 37 3.39 -7.62 -3.84
C SER A 37 4.03 -7.77 -5.22
N PHE A 38 4.73 -8.88 -5.42
CA PHE A 38 5.31 -9.18 -6.72
C PHE A 38 4.29 -9.93 -7.56
N GLY A 39 3.53 -9.21 -8.38
CA GLY A 39 2.77 -9.81 -9.45
C GLY A 39 3.67 -10.07 -10.65
N ALA A 40 3.08 -10.47 -11.77
CA ALA A 40 3.82 -10.59 -13.02
C ALA A 40 4.42 -9.22 -13.36
N GLU A 41 5.74 -9.12 -13.27
CA GLU A 41 6.42 -7.86 -13.56
C GLU A 41 6.42 -7.61 -15.07
N ARG A 42 5.59 -6.68 -15.47
CA ARG A 42 5.62 -6.16 -16.83
C ARG A 42 5.84 -4.67 -16.74
N ARG A 43 6.57 -4.13 -17.69
CA ARG A 43 6.82 -2.71 -17.81
C ARG A 43 5.48 -1.96 -17.83
N GLY A 44 5.30 -1.02 -16.91
CA GLY A 44 4.06 -0.27 -16.78
C GLY A 44 2.94 -0.97 -16.00
N ALA A 45 3.16 -2.21 -15.56
CA ALA A 45 2.20 -2.92 -14.71
C ALA A 45 2.14 -2.27 -13.32
N PRO A 46 0.99 -2.32 -12.65
CA PRO A 46 0.89 -1.81 -11.29
C PRO A 46 1.77 -2.60 -10.33
N VAL A 47 2.40 -1.88 -9.41
CA VAL A 47 3.17 -2.47 -8.33
C VAL A 47 2.50 -2.04 -7.03
N SER A 48 2.22 -2.99 -6.15
CA SER A 48 1.63 -2.71 -4.85
C SER A 48 2.61 -3.08 -3.74
N ALA A 49 2.57 -2.31 -2.67
CA ALA A 49 3.29 -2.62 -1.45
C ALA A 49 2.31 -2.56 -0.30
N PHE A 50 2.52 -3.42 0.70
CA PHE A 50 1.64 -3.51 1.85
C PHE A 50 2.39 -3.11 3.10
N LEU A 51 1.69 -2.45 4.00
CA LEU A 51 2.22 -2.02 5.28
C LEU A 51 1.21 -2.35 6.38
N ARG A 52 1.67 -2.96 7.45
CA ARG A 52 0.90 -3.16 8.67
C ARG A 52 1.61 -2.46 9.82
N VAL A 53 0.83 -1.78 10.65
CA VAL A 53 1.34 -1.06 11.82
C VAL A 53 0.46 -1.41 13.01
N ASP A 54 1.09 -1.77 14.13
CA ASP A 54 0.36 -2.10 15.35
C ASP A 54 1.22 -1.76 16.57
N THR A 55 0.57 -1.64 17.71
CA THR A 55 1.24 -1.51 18.99
C THR A 55 1.70 -2.86 19.56
N LYS A 56 1.27 -3.95 18.95
CA LYS A 56 1.63 -5.33 19.31
C LYS A 56 2.40 -5.99 18.18
N GLU A 57 3.16 -7.01 18.50
CA GLU A 57 3.88 -7.79 17.51
C GLU A 57 2.93 -8.32 16.41
N ILE A 58 3.36 -8.16 15.16
CA ILE A 58 2.56 -8.57 14.01
C ILE A 58 2.99 -9.96 13.58
N THR A 59 2.05 -10.92 13.65
CA THR A 59 2.32 -12.32 13.32
C THR A 59 1.69 -12.75 12.00
N LEU A 60 0.87 -11.89 11.38
CA LEU A 60 0.22 -12.21 10.11
C LEU A 60 1.23 -12.36 8.98
N ARG A 61 1.01 -13.34 8.10
CA ARG A 61 1.93 -13.69 7.02
C ARG A 61 1.30 -13.58 5.63
N TYR A 62 0.05 -13.17 5.53
CA TYR A 62 -0.65 -13.06 4.26
C TYR A 62 -0.79 -11.59 3.83
N SER A 63 -1.09 -11.38 2.56
CA SER A 63 -1.26 -10.04 2.03
C SER A 63 -2.49 -9.35 2.63
N VAL A 64 -2.50 -8.03 2.54
CA VAL A 64 -3.60 -7.22 3.05
C VAL A 64 -4.85 -7.46 2.20
N GLN A 65 -5.91 -7.95 2.82
CA GLN A 65 -7.16 -8.27 2.14
C GLN A 65 -8.14 -7.11 2.13
N SER A 66 -8.16 -6.33 3.20
CA SER A 66 -9.09 -5.22 3.35
C SER A 66 -8.36 -4.07 4.03
N PRO A 67 -7.65 -3.24 3.27
CA PRO A 67 -6.83 -2.18 3.85
C PRO A 67 -7.68 -1.08 4.49
N ASP A 68 -7.14 -0.45 5.53
CA ASP A 68 -7.71 0.74 6.13
C ASP A 68 -7.43 1.98 5.28
N TRP A 69 -6.26 1.99 4.62
CA TRP A 69 -5.85 3.04 3.70
C TRP A 69 -5.38 2.43 2.38
N MET A 70 -5.79 3.06 1.31
CA MET A 70 -5.34 2.71 -0.03
C MET A 70 -4.75 3.98 -0.65
N VAL A 71 -3.47 3.92 -0.99
CA VAL A 71 -2.73 5.06 -1.56
C VAL A 71 -2.39 4.74 -3.02
N LEU A 72 -2.80 5.59 -3.92
CA LEU A 72 -2.54 5.44 -5.35
C LEU A 72 -1.66 6.58 -5.85
N PHE A 73 -0.52 6.24 -6.43
CA PHE A 73 0.40 7.23 -6.98
C PHE A 73 0.00 7.73 -8.36
N ASP A 74 -0.94 7.04 -8.99
CA ASP A 74 -1.42 7.38 -10.33
C ASP A 74 -2.94 7.20 -10.36
N ALA A 75 -3.66 8.25 -10.73
CA ALA A 75 -5.13 8.23 -10.76
C ALA A 75 -5.69 7.22 -11.76
N ASN A 76 -4.92 6.85 -12.79
CA ASN A 76 -5.35 5.83 -13.75
C ASN A 76 -5.52 4.45 -13.11
N LEU A 77 -4.89 4.22 -11.96
CA LEU A 77 -5.01 2.96 -11.23
C LEU A 77 -6.42 2.76 -10.64
N LEU A 78 -7.21 3.81 -10.53
CA LEU A 78 -8.60 3.68 -10.09
C LEU A 78 -9.43 2.77 -11.00
N LYS A 79 -9.00 2.59 -12.25
CA LYS A 79 -9.68 1.75 -13.23
C LYS A 79 -9.20 0.30 -13.20
N ASN A 80 -8.19 -0.02 -12.38
CA ASN A 80 -7.60 -1.35 -12.34
C ASN A 80 -8.24 -2.18 -11.22
N PRO A 81 -9.00 -3.25 -11.55
CA PRO A 81 -9.68 -4.02 -10.52
C PRO A 81 -8.72 -4.73 -9.55
N MET A 82 -7.53 -5.10 -10.00
CA MET A 82 -6.54 -5.72 -9.11
C MET A 82 -6.00 -4.74 -8.08
N VAL A 83 -5.81 -3.48 -8.48
CA VAL A 83 -5.35 -2.42 -7.58
C VAL A 83 -6.44 -2.09 -6.56
N MET A 84 -7.68 -2.03 -7.01
CA MET A 84 -8.81 -1.66 -6.15
C MET A 84 -9.36 -2.82 -5.33
N ALA A 85 -8.82 -4.02 -5.50
CA ALA A 85 -9.26 -5.19 -4.75
C ALA A 85 -9.10 -4.96 -3.24
N GLY A 86 -10.09 -5.34 -2.48
CA GLY A 86 -10.11 -5.18 -1.03
C GLY A 86 -10.69 -3.86 -0.55
N MET A 87 -11.01 -2.93 -1.45
CA MET A 87 -11.64 -1.67 -1.05
C MET A 87 -13.03 -1.93 -0.46
N SER A 88 -13.28 -1.32 0.68
CA SER A 88 -14.56 -1.48 1.38
C SER A 88 -15.03 -0.13 1.93
N GLY A 89 -16.20 -0.10 2.57
CA GLY A 89 -16.72 1.13 3.16
C GLY A 89 -15.83 1.71 4.25
N LYS A 90 -14.94 0.92 4.85
CA LYS A 90 -13.99 1.40 5.86
C LYS A 90 -12.68 1.92 5.29
N THR A 91 -12.42 1.71 3.99
CA THR A 91 -11.16 2.07 3.37
C THR A 91 -11.12 3.56 3.04
N SER A 92 -10.09 4.24 3.52
CA SER A 92 -9.80 5.62 3.13
C SER A 92 -8.89 5.60 1.91
N LEU A 93 -9.19 6.44 0.94
CA LEU A 93 -8.49 6.47 -0.33
C LEU A 93 -7.73 7.79 -0.50
N LEU A 94 -6.44 7.68 -0.76
CA LEU A 94 -5.59 8.83 -1.09
C LEU A 94 -5.04 8.64 -2.50
N VAL A 95 -5.33 9.56 -3.38
CA VAL A 95 -4.97 9.47 -4.79
C VAL A 95 -4.17 10.69 -5.20
N ASN A 96 -3.02 10.45 -5.83
CA ASN A 96 -2.25 11.51 -6.46
C ASN A 96 -2.85 11.78 -7.84
N THR A 97 -3.44 12.92 -8.02
CA THR A 97 -4.08 13.30 -9.28
C THR A 97 -3.78 14.76 -9.59
N LYS A 98 -3.75 15.07 -10.87
CA LYS A 98 -3.64 16.46 -11.31
C LYS A 98 -5.04 17.06 -11.37
N LEU A 99 -5.41 17.74 -10.30
CA LEU A 99 -6.60 18.56 -10.30
C LEU A 99 -6.16 19.98 -10.63
N THR A 100 -6.57 20.44 -11.76
CA THR A 100 -6.36 21.83 -12.14
C THR A 100 -7.58 22.63 -11.77
#